data_55305c46aee2c43287e637d0b894606e
#
_entry.id   55305c46aee2c43287e637d0b894606e
#
_cell.length_a   1.000
_cell.length_b   1.000
_cell.length_c   1.000
_cell.angle_alpha   90.00
_cell.angle_beta   90.00
_cell.angle_gamma   90.00
#
_symmetry.space_group_name_H-M   'P 1'
#
loop_
_entity.id
_entity.type
_entity.pdbx_description
1 polymer ?
#
loop_
_entity_poly.entity_id
_entity_poly.type
_entity_poly.pdbx_seq_one_letter_code
_entity_poly.pdbx_strand_id
1 'polypeptide(L)'
;MRDFFLYLLCGLLLNCSISNSVEINKLSGYWEIDFITEKNEKFVPKGNPLIYDHYYLEYPKGVLNKVEFRLDGILSSSEDVTPFKIEKIDKKYYIKFKSRWYEWSKKISYLDSKKLILEHNKKSYNYKRPTLLNPINE
;
A
#
# COMPACT_ATOMS: atom_id res chain seq x y z
N MET A 1 35.79 -0.31 37.82
CA MET A 1 34.45 0.31 37.85
C MET A 1 34.19 1.26 36.70
N ARG A 2 35.18 2.00 36.23
CA ARG A 2 35.00 2.95 35.12
C ARG A 2 34.70 2.25 33.80
N ASP A 3 35.28 1.09 33.56
CA ASP A 3 35.09 0.32 32.30
C ASP A 3 33.78 -0.47 32.29
N PHE A 4 33.24 -0.82 33.45
CA PHE A 4 31.94 -1.48 33.56
C PHE A 4 30.76 -0.56 33.19
N PHE A 5 30.91 0.74 33.47
CA PHE A 5 29.90 1.74 33.14
C PHE A 5 29.85 2.03 31.62
N LEU A 6 30.98 1.90 30.94
CA LEU A 6 31.08 2.11 29.49
C LEU A 6 30.39 1.00 28.70
N TYR A 7 30.48 -0.26 29.17
CA TYR A 7 29.79 -1.41 28.54
C TYR A 7 28.28 -1.39 28.74
N LEU A 8 27.80 -0.82 29.84
CA LEU A 8 26.37 -0.67 30.11
C LEU A 8 25.72 0.37 29.19
N LEU A 9 26.45 1.42 28.81
CA LEU A 9 25.97 2.47 27.92
C LEU A 9 25.88 2.03 26.45
N CYS A 10 26.73 1.10 26.03
CA CYS A 10 26.69 0.55 24.63
C CYS A 10 25.54 -0.41 24.37
N GLY A 11 24.96 -1.00 25.43
CA GLY A 11 23.83 -1.95 25.29
C GLY A 11 22.46 -1.32 25.02
N LEU A 12 22.33 0.00 25.12
CA LEU A 12 21.05 0.72 25.00
C LEU A 12 20.72 1.23 23.60
N LEU A 13 21.60 1.05 22.61
CA LEU A 13 21.42 1.64 21.29
C LEU A 13 20.91 0.68 20.19
N LEU A 14 20.54 -0.56 20.52
CA LEU A 14 20.13 -1.55 19.52
C LEU A 14 18.63 -1.83 19.43
N ASN A 15 17.78 -0.95 19.95
CA ASN A 15 16.34 -1.04 19.76
C ASN A 15 15.86 -0.12 18.64
N CYS A 16 16.48 -0.22 17.46
CA CYS A 16 15.85 0.26 16.24
C CYS A 16 14.92 -0.84 15.71
N SER A 17 13.76 -1.04 16.34
CA SER A 17 12.68 -1.80 15.74
C SER A 17 12.19 -0.98 14.56
N ILE A 18 12.49 -1.45 13.35
CA ILE A 18 11.79 -1.01 12.14
C ILE A 18 10.33 -1.43 12.33
N SER A 19 9.55 -0.57 12.94
CA SER A 19 8.10 -0.75 13.00
C SER A 19 7.59 -0.60 11.58
N ASN A 20 7.16 -1.71 10.98
CA ASN A 20 6.37 -1.66 9.76
C ASN A 20 5.09 -0.88 10.10
N SER A 21 5.12 0.43 9.89
CA SER A 21 3.99 1.28 10.23
C SER A 21 2.91 1.15 9.17
N VAL A 22 1.68 0.93 9.60
CA VAL A 22 0.49 0.95 8.76
C VAL A 22 -0.41 2.08 9.22
N GLU A 23 -0.36 3.19 8.52
CA GLU A 23 -1.25 4.33 8.74
C GLU A 23 -2.53 4.13 7.91
N ILE A 24 -3.50 3.36 8.42
CA ILE A 24 -4.67 2.90 7.65
C ILE A 24 -5.50 4.05 7.06
N ASN A 25 -5.52 5.21 7.70
CA ASN A 25 -6.19 6.42 7.21
C ASN A 25 -5.57 7.00 5.94
N LYS A 26 -4.37 6.55 5.55
CA LYS A 26 -3.67 6.96 4.32
C LYS A 26 -4.02 6.08 3.12
N LEU A 27 -4.85 5.05 3.28
CA LEU A 27 -5.22 4.16 2.17
C LEU A 27 -5.99 4.88 1.07
N SER A 28 -6.89 5.78 1.42
CA SER A 28 -7.70 6.51 0.45
C SER A 28 -6.85 7.32 -0.53
N GLY A 29 -7.30 7.36 -1.78
CA GLY A 29 -6.66 8.08 -2.85
C GLY A 29 -6.16 7.17 -3.97
N TYR A 30 -5.37 7.74 -4.87
CA TYR A 30 -4.82 7.04 -6.02
C TYR A 30 -3.47 6.40 -5.71
N TRP A 31 -3.30 5.17 -6.22
CA TRP A 31 -2.08 4.41 -6.10
C TRP A 31 -1.66 3.84 -7.44
N GLU A 32 -0.39 4.01 -7.78
CA GLU A 32 0.25 3.47 -8.97
C GLU A 32 1.17 2.33 -8.59
N ILE A 33 1.10 1.21 -9.31
CA ILE A 33 2.05 0.13 -9.11
C ILE A 33 3.46 0.57 -9.53
N ASP A 34 4.38 0.49 -8.61
CA ASP A 34 5.79 0.79 -8.87
C ASP A 34 6.54 -0.45 -9.31
N PHE A 35 6.47 -1.50 -8.51
CA PHE A 35 7.03 -2.81 -8.86
C PHE A 35 6.39 -3.95 -8.04
N ILE A 36 6.56 -5.16 -8.54
CA ILE A 36 6.11 -6.39 -7.88
C ILE A 36 7.34 -7.25 -7.61
N THR A 37 7.42 -7.83 -6.44
CA THR A 37 8.45 -8.83 -6.11
C THR A 37 7.80 -10.18 -5.85
N GLU A 38 8.42 -11.22 -6.39
CA GLU A 38 8.10 -12.61 -6.13
C GLU A 38 9.40 -13.39 -5.97
N LYS A 39 9.57 -14.08 -4.84
CA LYS A 39 10.84 -14.69 -4.46
C LYS A 39 11.96 -13.63 -4.47
N ASN A 40 12.99 -13.79 -5.30
CA ASN A 40 14.09 -12.82 -5.43
C ASN A 40 14.04 -12.04 -6.75
N GLU A 41 12.91 -12.10 -7.46
CA GLU A 41 12.72 -11.42 -8.73
C GLU A 41 11.92 -10.14 -8.53
N LYS A 42 12.32 -9.10 -9.26
CA LYS A 42 11.64 -7.81 -9.30
C LYS A 42 11.08 -7.55 -10.69
N PHE A 43 9.78 -7.37 -10.76
CA PHE A 43 9.06 -7.05 -11.97
C PHE A 43 8.58 -5.60 -11.94
N VAL A 44 8.96 -4.80 -12.93
CA VAL A 44 8.50 -3.43 -13.12
C VAL A 44 7.54 -3.42 -14.30
N PRO A 45 6.23 -3.14 -14.08
CA PRO A 45 5.28 -3.02 -15.17
C PRO A 45 5.72 -1.94 -16.16
N LYS A 46 5.67 -2.25 -17.44
CA LYS A 46 5.98 -1.32 -18.53
C LYS A 46 4.77 -1.15 -19.43
N GLY A 47 4.52 0.05 -19.86
CA GLY A 47 3.53 0.33 -20.89
C GLY A 47 2.48 1.36 -20.54
N ASN A 48 1.73 1.75 -21.55
CA ASN A 48 0.48 2.52 -21.50
C ASN A 48 -0.68 1.56 -21.77
N PRO A 49 -1.88 1.78 -21.17
CA PRO A 49 -2.29 2.96 -20.42
C PRO A 49 -1.80 2.95 -18.96
N LEU A 50 -1.74 4.14 -18.36
CA LEU A 50 -1.50 4.30 -16.94
C LEU A 50 -2.80 3.99 -16.19
N ILE A 51 -2.81 2.87 -15.48
CA ILE A 51 -3.93 2.44 -14.68
C ILE A 51 -3.58 2.61 -13.21
N TYR A 52 -4.44 3.32 -12.49
CA TYR A 52 -4.32 3.57 -11.07
C TYR A 52 -5.37 2.82 -10.28
N ASP A 53 -5.01 2.39 -9.08
CA ASP A 53 -5.95 1.90 -8.10
C ASP A 53 -6.46 3.09 -7.26
N HIS A 54 -7.75 3.36 -7.31
CA HIS A 54 -8.39 4.38 -6.49
C HIS A 54 -9.15 3.72 -5.33
N TYR A 55 -8.62 3.91 -4.12
CA TYR A 55 -9.25 3.44 -2.89
C TYR A 55 -10.06 4.57 -2.26
N TYR A 56 -11.29 4.28 -1.90
CA TYR A 56 -12.12 5.13 -1.06
C TYR A 56 -12.47 4.35 0.21
N LEU A 57 -12.00 4.82 1.36
CA LEU A 57 -12.16 4.16 2.65
C LEU A 57 -13.02 5.02 3.58
N GLU A 58 -14.14 4.47 4.03
CA GLU A 58 -14.88 4.87 5.22
C GLU A 58 -14.77 3.73 6.24
N TYR A 59 -13.72 3.78 7.05
CA TYR A 59 -13.34 2.68 7.94
C TYR A 59 -14.53 2.07 8.70
N PRO A 60 -14.71 0.74 8.69
CA PRO A 60 -13.83 -0.28 8.13
C PRO A 60 -14.14 -0.71 6.69
N LYS A 61 -15.07 -0.07 6.00
CA LYS A 61 -15.52 -0.43 4.66
C LYS A 61 -15.01 0.56 3.60
N GLY A 62 -14.91 0.08 2.38
CA GLY A 62 -14.52 0.93 1.27
C GLY A 62 -14.79 0.30 -0.09
N VAL A 63 -14.38 1.01 -1.12
CA VAL A 63 -14.45 0.55 -2.51
C VAL A 63 -13.13 0.81 -3.22
N LEU A 64 -12.76 -0.13 -4.08
CA LEU A 64 -11.64 -0.02 -5.00
C LEU A 64 -12.17 0.17 -6.41
N ASN A 65 -11.67 1.18 -7.10
CA ASN A 65 -11.96 1.45 -8.48
C ASN A 65 -10.68 1.48 -9.31
N LYS A 66 -10.71 0.96 -10.53
CA LYS A 66 -9.64 1.10 -11.52
C LYS A 66 -9.87 2.37 -12.32
N VAL A 67 -8.86 3.22 -12.40
CA VAL A 67 -8.91 4.49 -13.09
C VAL A 67 -7.81 4.56 -14.12
N GLU A 68 -8.16 4.81 -15.37
CA GLU A 68 -7.22 5.01 -16.47
C GLU A 68 -7.01 6.50 -16.70
N PHE A 69 -5.75 6.93 -16.72
CA PHE A 69 -5.39 8.28 -17.13
C PHE A 69 -5.18 8.33 -18.65
N ARG A 70 -6.04 9.07 -19.32
CA ARG A 70 -5.97 9.24 -20.76
C ARG A 70 -5.08 10.41 -21.16
N LEU A 71 -4.52 10.34 -22.36
CA LEU A 71 -3.63 11.39 -22.89
C LEU A 71 -4.33 12.74 -23.10
N ASP A 72 -5.66 12.75 -23.18
CA ASP A 72 -6.47 13.99 -23.26
C ASP A 72 -6.67 14.65 -21.89
N GLY A 73 -6.06 14.12 -20.84
CA GLY A 73 -6.19 14.62 -19.46
C GLY A 73 -7.45 14.17 -18.74
N ILE A 74 -8.27 13.32 -19.37
CA ILE A 74 -9.51 12.79 -18.79
C ILE A 74 -9.20 11.52 -17.98
N LEU A 75 -9.73 11.47 -16.76
CA LEU A 75 -9.76 10.26 -15.96
C LEU A 75 -10.96 9.43 -16.37
N SER A 76 -10.71 8.22 -16.87
CA SER A 76 -11.75 7.24 -17.16
C SER A 76 -11.78 6.22 -16.04
N SER A 77 -12.90 6.14 -15.35
CA SER A 77 -13.14 5.18 -14.28
C SER A 77 -13.83 3.94 -14.84
N SER A 78 -13.45 2.76 -14.37
CA SER A 78 -14.23 1.57 -14.66
C SER A 78 -15.60 1.68 -14.01
N GLU A 79 -16.65 1.16 -14.66
CA GLU A 79 -17.99 1.10 -14.06
C GLU A 79 -18.05 0.10 -12.92
N ASP A 80 -17.15 -0.87 -12.90
CA ASP A 80 -17.07 -1.90 -11.87
C ASP A 80 -16.23 -1.43 -10.68
N VAL A 81 -16.88 -1.24 -9.56
CA VAL A 81 -16.24 -1.01 -8.26
C VAL A 81 -16.17 -2.31 -7.47
N THR A 82 -15.05 -2.53 -6.78
CA THR A 82 -14.87 -3.69 -5.91
C THR A 82 -15.00 -3.25 -4.45
N PRO A 83 -16.06 -3.66 -3.74
CA PRO A 83 -16.17 -3.38 -2.32
C PRO A 83 -15.13 -4.17 -1.53
N PHE A 84 -14.68 -3.57 -0.44
CA PHE A 84 -13.77 -4.20 0.49
C PHE A 84 -14.10 -3.85 1.94
N LYS A 85 -13.51 -4.62 2.85
CA LYS A 85 -13.53 -4.38 4.29
C LYS A 85 -12.12 -4.50 4.84
N ILE A 86 -11.75 -3.58 5.72
CA ILE A 86 -10.51 -3.67 6.48
C ILE A 86 -10.74 -4.57 7.70
N GLU A 87 -9.89 -5.56 7.88
CA GLU A 87 -9.83 -6.37 9.09
C GLU A 87 -8.46 -6.28 9.74
N LYS A 88 -8.45 -6.15 11.06
CA LYS A 88 -7.23 -6.19 11.87
C LYS A 88 -7.18 -7.51 12.63
N ILE A 89 -6.19 -8.33 12.31
CA ILE A 89 -5.97 -9.65 12.90
C ILE A 89 -4.53 -9.70 13.43
N ASP A 90 -4.34 -9.96 14.72
CA ASP A 90 -3.01 -10.02 15.35
C ASP A 90 -2.14 -8.79 15.04
N LYS A 91 -2.71 -7.59 15.18
CA LYS A 91 -2.06 -6.30 14.89
C LYS A 91 -1.67 -6.07 13.42
N LYS A 92 -2.13 -6.94 12.51
CA LYS A 92 -1.90 -6.83 11.07
C LYS A 92 -3.19 -6.44 10.37
N TYR A 93 -3.08 -5.58 9.37
CA TYR A 93 -4.22 -5.13 8.57
C TYR A 93 -4.35 -5.95 7.28
N TYR A 94 -5.58 -6.30 6.96
CA TYR A 94 -5.95 -7.00 5.75
C TYR A 94 -7.05 -6.25 5.04
N ILE A 95 -6.96 -6.17 3.72
CA ILE A 95 -8.03 -5.69 2.85
C ILE A 95 -8.74 -6.93 2.33
N LYS A 96 -9.97 -7.14 2.75
CA LYS A 96 -10.83 -8.22 2.25
C LYS A 96 -11.73 -7.69 1.15
N PHE A 97 -11.48 -8.13 -0.07
CA PHE A 97 -12.25 -7.78 -1.24
C PHE A 97 -13.37 -8.80 -1.47
N LYS A 98 -14.50 -8.31 -1.94
CA LYS A 98 -15.64 -9.15 -2.28
C LYS A 98 -16.16 -8.78 -3.66
N SER A 99 -16.08 -9.71 -4.60
CA SER A 99 -16.73 -9.63 -5.89
C SER A 99 -18.03 -10.44 -5.90
N ARG A 100 -18.75 -10.41 -7.01
CA ARG A 100 -19.95 -11.22 -7.20
C ARG A 100 -19.68 -12.72 -7.11
N TRP A 101 -18.45 -13.14 -7.48
CA TRP A 101 -18.11 -14.54 -7.69
C TRP A 101 -17.16 -15.12 -6.63
N TYR A 102 -16.31 -14.29 -6.02
CA TYR A 102 -15.30 -14.75 -5.07
C TYR A 102 -14.84 -13.66 -4.12
N GLU A 103 -14.23 -14.09 -3.04
CA GLU A 103 -13.58 -13.23 -2.05
C GLU A 103 -12.09 -13.50 -2.03
N TRP A 104 -11.29 -12.45 -1.83
CA TRP A 104 -9.85 -12.58 -1.64
C TRP A 104 -9.35 -11.52 -0.66
N SER A 105 -8.15 -11.72 -0.17
CA SER A 105 -7.57 -10.85 0.85
C SER A 105 -6.13 -10.48 0.48
N LYS A 106 -5.75 -9.24 0.78
CA LYS A 106 -4.37 -8.77 0.70
C LYS A 106 -3.95 -8.23 2.07
N LYS A 107 -2.76 -8.60 2.53
CA LYS A 107 -2.19 -8.04 3.75
C LYS A 107 -1.56 -6.70 3.44
N ILE A 108 -1.80 -5.70 4.29
CA ILE A 108 -1.08 -4.43 4.23
C ILE A 108 0.19 -4.57 5.07
N SER A 109 1.35 -4.68 4.42
CA SER A 109 2.63 -4.78 5.12
C SER A 109 3.23 -3.42 5.45
N TYR A 110 2.91 -2.40 4.65
CA TYR A 110 3.36 -1.03 4.88
C TYR A 110 2.36 -0.04 4.28
N LEU A 111 2.11 1.06 4.97
CA LEU A 111 1.28 2.15 4.45
C LEU A 111 1.62 3.46 5.14
N ASP A 112 2.03 4.44 4.37
CA ASP A 112 2.15 5.84 4.76
C ASP A 112 1.53 6.77 3.69
N SER A 113 1.82 8.07 3.75
CA SER A 113 1.29 9.04 2.79
C SER A 113 1.82 8.88 1.36
N LYS A 114 2.94 8.17 1.17
CA LYS A 114 3.66 8.07 -0.11
C LYS A 114 3.75 6.67 -0.66
N LYS A 115 3.68 5.66 0.21
CA LYS A 115 3.97 4.27 -0.14
C LYS A 115 2.95 3.31 0.47
N LEU A 116 2.55 2.33 -0.34
CA LEU A 116 1.69 1.22 0.06
C LEU A 116 2.33 -0.09 -0.40
N ILE A 117 2.43 -1.07 0.49
CA ILE A 117 2.87 -2.42 0.15
C ILE A 117 1.77 -3.41 0.54
N LEU A 118 1.29 -4.14 -0.46
CA LEU A 118 0.32 -5.21 -0.28
C LEU A 118 0.96 -6.57 -0.58
N GLU A 119 0.68 -7.55 0.24
CA GLU A 119 1.12 -8.92 0.05
C GLU A 119 -0.06 -9.83 -0.28
N HIS A 120 0.11 -10.66 -1.31
CA HIS A 120 -0.87 -11.65 -1.72
C HIS A 120 -0.19 -12.77 -2.52
N ASN A 121 -0.49 -14.03 -2.21
CA ASN A 121 0.03 -15.21 -2.90
C ASN A 121 1.56 -15.18 -3.09
N LYS A 122 2.31 -14.91 -2.02
CA LYS A 122 3.79 -14.84 -2.00
C LYS A 122 4.38 -13.73 -2.87
N LYS A 123 3.55 -12.81 -3.36
CA LYS A 123 3.96 -11.61 -4.08
C LYS A 123 3.80 -10.39 -3.20
N SER A 124 4.71 -9.45 -3.37
CA SER A 124 4.65 -8.13 -2.75
C SER A 124 4.44 -7.08 -3.84
N TYR A 125 3.33 -6.36 -3.73
CA TYR A 125 2.92 -5.30 -4.63
C TYR A 125 3.29 -3.96 -4.01
N ASN A 126 4.25 -3.27 -4.61
CA ASN A 126 4.73 -1.98 -4.14
C ASN A 126 4.08 -0.88 -4.95
N TYR A 127 3.35 -0.01 -4.26
CA TYR A 127 2.64 1.13 -4.84
C TYR A 127 3.26 2.44 -4.39
N LYS A 128 3.15 3.44 -5.23
CA LYS A 128 3.50 4.83 -4.96
C LYS A 128 2.32 5.75 -5.30
N ARG A 129 2.37 6.99 -4.84
CA ARG A 129 1.42 8.01 -5.28
C ARG A 129 1.72 8.42 -6.71
N PRO A 130 0.69 8.53 -7.59
CA PRO A 130 0.89 8.99 -8.97
C PRO A 130 1.32 10.45 -9.01
N THR A 131 2.38 10.74 -9.71
CA THR A 131 2.91 12.11 -9.84
C THR A 131 1.96 13.01 -10.62
N LEU A 132 1.27 12.46 -11.64
CA LEU A 132 0.37 13.22 -12.51
C LEU A 132 -0.97 13.58 -11.88
N LEU A 133 -1.39 12.87 -10.82
CA LEU A 133 -2.67 13.06 -10.15
C LEU A 133 -2.56 13.78 -8.80
N ASN A 134 -1.34 14.09 -8.38
CA ASN A 134 -1.13 14.97 -7.25
C ASN A 134 -0.97 16.39 -7.80
N PRO A 135 -2.01 17.26 -7.77
CA PRO A 135 -1.77 18.67 -7.97
C PRO A 135 -0.78 19.07 -6.89
N ILE A 136 0.34 19.64 -7.32
CA ILE A 136 1.27 20.31 -6.42
C ILE A 136 0.40 21.34 -5.71
N ASN A 137 0.13 21.13 -4.43
CA ASN A 137 -0.45 22.18 -3.62
C ASN A 137 0.60 23.29 -3.55
N GLU A 138 0.45 24.24 -4.43
CA GLU A 138 1.13 25.52 -4.33
C GLU A 138 0.60 26.30 -3.11
#